data_0110d76672c6dda0f5215e56b8911269
#
_entry.id   0110d76672c6dda0f5215e56b8911269
#
_cell.length_a   1.000
_cell.length_b   1.000
_cell.length_c   1.000
_cell.angle_alpha   90.00
_cell.angle_beta   90.00
_cell.angle_gamma   90.00
#
_symmetry.space_group_name_H-M   'P 1'
#
loop_
_entity.id
_entity.type
_entity.pdbx_description
1 polymer ?
#
loop_
_entity_poly.entity_id
_entity_poly.type
_entity_poly.pdbx_seq_one_letter_code
_entity_poly.pdbx_strand_id
1 'polypeptide(L)'
;MPDGFSRTIETLAATTQNVCVNTENERSWLPNSGFQLRKAGVWFDAVRVDGAEGRRLADMMDSITAGDPGPIVTESNGARAVYFYLPAGSTAHRVWAPGVTRFNSGSGRVSYVPVPALSGETWPLFWYCPPVDSGRFVHPAILRNAAAALFGHPMSF
;
A
#
# COMPACT_ATOMS: atom_id res chain seq x y z
N MET A 1 -31.12 -5.23 -30.31
CA MET A 1 -31.18 -5.25 -29.95
C MET A 1 -31.06 -5.42 -29.57
N PRO A 2 -30.72 -5.44 -29.60
CA PRO A 2 -30.44 -5.49 -29.15
C PRO A 2 -30.03 -5.27 -28.69
N ASP A 3 -29.74 -5.13 -29.00
CA ASP A 3 -29.38 -4.86 -28.59
C ASP A 3 -29.08 -4.73 -28.00
N GLY A 4 -28.93 -4.76 -28.18
CA GLY A 4 -28.81 -4.57 -27.59
C GLY A 4 -28.31 -4.77 -27.11
N PHE A 5 -28.07 -4.88 -27.35
CA PHE A 5 -27.67 -4.88 -26.95
C PHE A 5 -26.89 -5.00 -26.84
N SER A 6 -26.75 -5.34 -27.42
CA SER A 6 -26.08 -5.29 -27.41
C SER A 6 -25.48 -4.62 -27.40
N ARG A 7 -25.44 -4.05 -27.52
CA ARG A 7 -24.99 -3.40 -27.22
C ARG A 7 -24.63 -3.28 -26.66
N THR A 8 -24.70 -3.37 -26.80
CA THR A 8 -24.41 -3.22 -26.04
C THR A 8 -23.61 -3.49 -25.70
N ILE A 9 -23.22 -3.77 -26.35
CA ILE A 9 -22.25 -4.01 -25.82
C ILE A 9 -21.14 -3.38 -26.12
N GLU A 10 -20.90 -2.73 -26.93
CA GLU A 10 -20.00 -2.06 -27.05
C GLU A 10 -20.06 -1.00 -26.68
N THR A 11 -20.74 -0.62 -26.97
CA THR A 11 -20.88 0.24 -26.31
C THR A 11 -20.87 -0.04 -25.25
N LEU A 12 -21.11 -0.88 -25.45
CA LEU A 12 -20.92 -1.39 -24.35
C LEU A 12 -19.64 -1.10 -23.89
N ALA A 13 -18.70 -0.86 -24.62
CA ALA A 13 -17.42 -0.58 -24.12
C ALA A 13 -17.39 0.72 -23.36
N ALA A 14 -17.89 1.77 -23.92
CA ALA A 14 -17.85 3.03 -23.23
C ALA A 14 -18.71 3.03 -21.98
N THR A 15 -19.86 2.43 -22.09
CA THR A 15 -20.76 2.37 -20.97
C THR A 15 -20.19 1.52 -19.86
N THR A 16 -19.57 0.43 -20.26
CA THR A 16 -18.95 -0.44 -19.31
C THR A 16 -17.83 0.24 -18.57
N GLN A 17 -17.16 1.13 -19.25
CA GLN A 17 -16.08 1.85 -18.59
C GLN A 17 -16.56 2.71 -17.47
N ASN A 18 -17.71 3.32 -17.59
CA ASN A 18 -18.22 4.13 -16.51
C ASN A 18 -18.51 3.31 -15.27
N VAL A 19 -19.04 2.12 -15.47
CA VAL A 19 -19.29 1.24 -14.33
C VAL A 19 -17.97 0.80 -13.73
N CYS A 20 -17.02 0.47 -14.57
CA CYS A 20 -15.73 0.03 -14.09
C CYS A 20 -15.01 1.14 -13.34
N VAL A 21 -15.19 2.37 -13.75
CA VAL A 21 -14.54 3.48 -13.07
C VAL A 21 -14.96 3.56 -11.61
N ASN A 22 -16.23 3.38 -11.35
CA ASN A 22 -16.70 3.43 -9.97
C ASN A 22 -16.09 2.31 -9.14
N THR A 23 -16.04 1.13 -9.71
CA THR A 23 -15.43 0.01 -9.01
C THR A 23 -13.93 0.21 -8.84
N GLU A 24 -13.32 0.72 -9.89
CA GLU A 24 -11.87 0.93 -9.85
C GLU A 24 -11.48 2.03 -8.89
N ASN A 25 -12.33 3.01 -8.68
CA ASN A 25 -11.99 4.07 -7.74
C ASN A 25 -11.75 3.54 -6.35
N GLU A 26 -12.43 2.48 -6.00
CA GLU A 26 -12.23 1.90 -4.69
C GLU A 26 -10.89 1.18 -4.57
N ARG A 27 -10.35 0.73 -5.71
CA ARG A 27 -9.12 -0.04 -5.72
C ARG A 27 -8.16 0.43 -6.79
N SER A 28 -8.26 1.69 -7.17
CA SER A 28 -7.50 2.17 -8.32
C SER A 28 -6.00 2.22 -8.07
N TRP A 29 -5.56 2.12 -6.84
CA TRP A 29 -4.14 2.06 -6.58
C TRP A 29 -3.57 0.65 -6.81
N LEU A 30 -4.42 -0.36 -6.98
CA LEU A 30 -3.97 -1.73 -7.21
C LEU A 30 -3.89 -2.00 -8.71
N PRO A 31 -2.75 -2.48 -9.22
CA PRO A 31 -2.65 -2.81 -10.64
C PRO A 31 -3.36 -4.11 -10.96
N ASN A 32 -3.67 -4.29 -12.24
CA ASN A 32 -4.33 -5.50 -12.70
C ASN A 32 -3.37 -6.69 -12.83
N SER A 33 -2.11 -6.42 -13.10
CA SER A 33 -1.12 -7.47 -13.27
C SER A 33 0.26 -6.91 -12.96
N GLY A 34 1.18 -7.81 -12.61
CA GLY A 34 2.55 -7.43 -12.32
C GLY A 34 2.64 -6.47 -11.14
N PHE A 35 3.44 -5.43 -11.29
CA PHE A 35 3.47 -4.36 -10.31
C PHE A 35 3.59 -3.02 -11.04
N GLN A 36 3.18 -1.97 -10.36
CA GLN A 36 3.23 -0.63 -10.90
C GLN A 36 3.77 0.31 -9.85
N LEU A 37 4.41 1.38 -10.29
CA LEU A 37 4.82 2.44 -9.39
C LEU A 37 3.66 3.42 -9.23
N ARG A 38 3.30 3.71 -7.99
CA ARG A 38 2.24 4.65 -7.69
C ARG A 38 2.79 5.84 -6.93
N LYS A 39 2.34 7.01 -7.26
CA LYS A 39 2.78 8.22 -6.60
C LYS A 39 2.27 8.25 -5.18
N ALA A 40 3.18 8.42 -4.23
CA ALA A 40 2.80 8.50 -2.82
C ALA A 40 2.03 9.77 -2.53
N GLY A 41 1.12 9.69 -1.57
CA GLY A 41 0.35 10.86 -1.15
C GLY A 41 -0.94 11.07 -1.93
N VAL A 42 -1.23 10.25 -2.92
CA VAL A 42 -2.47 10.33 -3.68
C VAL A 42 -3.50 9.36 -3.11
N TRP A 43 -3.22 8.07 -3.22
CA TRP A 43 -4.09 7.03 -2.67
C TRP A 43 -3.64 6.63 -1.28
N PHE A 44 -2.35 6.67 -1.04
CA PHE A 44 -1.76 6.22 0.21
C PHE A 44 -0.42 6.93 0.43
N ASP A 45 0.01 6.94 1.68
CA ASP A 45 1.40 7.15 2.01
C ASP A 45 2.02 5.77 2.22
N ALA A 46 3.34 5.69 2.23
CA ALA A 46 3.99 4.43 2.51
C ALA A 46 5.16 4.63 3.44
N VAL A 47 5.46 3.56 4.18
CA VAL A 47 6.63 3.48 5.03
C VAL A 47 7.41 2.26 4.58
N ARG A 48 8.71 2.42 4.43
CA ARG A 48 9.59 1.34 4.00
C ARG A 48 10.63 1.07 5.09
N VAL A 49 10.81 -0.21 5.38
CA VAL A 49 11.87 -0.66 6.29
C VAL A 49 12.56 -1.85 5.62
N ASP A 50 13.88 -1.78 5.51
CA ASP A 50 14.64 -2.78 4.77
C ASP A 50 15.03 -3.95 5.65
N GLY A 51 15.15 -5.11 5.02
CA GLY A 51 15.81 -6.28 5.60
C GLY A 51 15.05 -6.94 6.73
N ALA A 52 15.79 -7.50 7.65
CA ALA A 52 15.22 -8.26 8.75
C ALA A 52 14.35 -7.40 9.67
N GLU A 53 14.72 -6.15 9.84
CA GLU A 53 13.91 -5.25 10.66
C GLU A 53 12.55 -5.02 10.05
N GLY A 54 12.48 -4.92 8.72
CA GLY A 54 11.18 -4.78 8.05
C GLY A 54 10.29 -5.98 8.30
N ARG A 55 10.86 -7.18 8.18
CA ARG A 55 10.10 -8.39 8.45
C ARG A 55 9.67 -8.49 9.89
N ARG A 56 10.53 -8.11 10.79
CA ARG A 56 10.20 -8.12 12.21
C ARG A 56 9.09 -7.12 12.51
N LEU A 57 9.14 -5.96 11.88
CA LEU A 57 8.08 -4.97 12.09
C LEU A 57 6.75 -5.48 11.54
N ALA A 58 6.77 -6.14 10.38
CA ALA A 58 5.55 -6.73 9.83
C ALA A 58 4.98 -7.79 10.79
N ASP A 59 5.85 -8.63 11.35
CA ASP A 59 5.40 -9.64 12.30
C ASP A 59 4.84 -9.02 13.57
N MET A 60 5.45 -7.94 14.04
CA MET A 60 4.93 -7.22 15.19
C MET A 60 3.54 -6.65 14.92
N MET A 61 3.37 -6.05 13.74
CA MET A 61 2.08 -5.50 13.37
C MET A 61 1.02 -6.58 13.26
N ASP A 62 1.38 -7.71 12.69
CA ASP A 62 0.46 -8.83 12.60
C ASP A 62 0.02 -9.29 13.99
N SER A 63 0.96 -9.36 14.92
CA SER A 63 0.69 -9.80 16.28
C SER A 63 -0.17 -8.79 17.04
N ILE A 64 0.18 -7.51 16.94
CA ILE A 64 -0.53 -6.46 17.66
C ILE A 64 -1.97 -6.34 17.19
N THR A 65 -2.20 -6.56 15.90
CA THR A 65 -3.52 -6.37 15.30
C THR A 65 -4.30 -7.67 15.16
N ALA A 66 -3.82 -8.75 15.78
CA ALA A 66 -4.49 -10.05 15.74
C ALA A 66 -4.69 -10.54 14.31
N GLY A 67 -3.68 -10.38 13.47
CA GLY A 67 -3.70 -10.90 12.11
C GLY A 67 -4.28 -9.97 11.08
N ASP A 68 -4.53 -8.73 11.43
CA ASP A 68 -5.13 -7.77 10.50
C ASP A 68 -4.37 -6.44 10.50
N PRO A 69 -3.11 -6.45 10.06
CA PRO A 69 -2.29 -5.24 10.15
C PRO A 69 -2.54 -4.23 9.04
N GLY A 70 -3.23 -4.61 7.97
CA GLY A 70 -3.37 -3.77 6.80
C GLY A 70 -2.41 -4.17 5.70
N PRO A 71 -2.42 -3.48 4.57
CA PRO A 71 -1.63 -3.88 3.41
C PRO A 71 -0.13 -3.75 3.65
N ILE A 72 0.59 -4.84 3.45
CA ILE A 72 2.04 -4.90 3.63
C ILE A 72 2.62 -5.74 2.50
N VAL A 73 3.68 -5.25 1.88
CA VAL A 73 4.37 -5.91 0.77
C VAL A 73 5.81 -6.18 1.15
N THR A 74 6.31 -7.33 0.77
CA THR A 74 7.73 -7.66 0.94
C THR A 74 8.40 -7.80 -0.41
N GLU A 75 9.67 -7.42 -0.46
CA GLU A 75 10.49 -7.51 -1.65
C GLU A 75 11.49 -8.65 -1.48
N SER A 76 11.61 -9.49 -2.50
CA SER A 76 12.45 -10.68 -2.42
C SER A 76 13.88 -10.44 -2.85
N ASN A 77 14.19 -9.30 -3.44
CA ASN A 77 15.53 -9.01 -3.90
C ASN A 77 15.96 -7.63 -3.41
N GLY A 78 17.11 -7.18 -3.86
CA GLY A 78 17.64 -5.88 -3.49
C GLY A 78 17.80 -5.75 -1.99
N ALA A 79 17.31 -4.69 -1.44
CA ALA A 79 17.41 -4.41 -0.01
C ALA A 79 16.40 -5.20 0.81
N ARG A 80 15.59 -6.02 0.17
CA ARG A 80 14.53 -6.77 0.83
C ARG A 80 13.63 -5.87 1.62
N ALA A 81 13.17 -4.83 0.95
CA ALA A 81 12.34 -3.83 1.58
C ALA A 81 10.98 -4.40 1.97
N VAL A 82 10.41 -3.83 3.01
CA VAL A 82 9.04 -4.10 3.41
C VAL A 82 8.30 -2.77 3.37
N TYR A 83 7.20 -2.75 2.63
CA TYR A 83 6.40 -1.55 2.45
C TYR A 83 5.08 -1.68 3.21
N PHE A 84 4.78 -0.66 3.99
CA PHE A 84 3.53 -0.56 4.74
C PHE A 84 2.74 0.58 4.14
N TYR A 85 1.50 0.31 3.73
CA TYR A 85 0.67 1.32 3.07
C TYR A 85 -0.29 1.93 4.08
N LEU A 86 -0.24 3.25 4.19
CA LEU A 86 -0.98 3.99 5.19
C LEU A 86 -1.91 4.98 4.50
N PRO A 87 -2.89 5.55 5.21
CA PRO A 87 -3.73 6.58 4.60
C PRO A 87 -2.90 7.76 4.10
N ALA A 88 -3.30 8.31 2.97
CA ALA A 88 -2.61 9.45 2.37
C ALA A 88 -2.52 10.59 3.37
N GLY A 89 -1.34 11.19 3.48
CA GLY A 89 -1.11 12.30 4.38
C GLY A 89 -0.77 11.91 5.81
N SER A 90 -0.86 10.63 6.16
CA SER A 90 -0.72 10.23 7.56
C SER A 90 0.72 10.19 8.05
N THR A 91 1.69 10.27 7.17
CA THR A 91 3.10 10.24 7.59
C THR A 91 3.74 11.62 7.68
N ALA A 92 3.00 12.67 7.35
CA ALA A 92 3.61 13.97 7.09
C ALA A 92 4.06 14.72 8.32
N HIS A 93 3.35 14.59 9.43
CA HIS A 93 3.56 15.51 10.55
C HIS A 93 4.01 14.84 11.83
N ARG A 94 4.48 13.61 11.75
CA ARG A 94 4.91 12.87 12.93
C ARG A 94 6.37 12.49 12.81
N VAL A 95 6.99 12.32 13.97
CA VAL A 95 8.36 11.84 14.01
C VAL A 95 8.33 10.32 13.90
N TRP A 96 9.21 9.79 13.07
CA TRP A 96 9.33 8.35 12.87
C TRP A 96 10.72 7.89 13.26
N ALA A 97 10.83 6.63 13.64
CA ALA A 97 12.09 6.05 14.05
C ALA A 97 13.12 6.13 12.92
N PRO A 98 14.43 6.14 13.25
CA PRO A 98 15.46 6.34 12.21
C PRO A 98 15.53 5.18 11.26
N GLY A 99 15.18 4.09 11.36
CA GLY A 99 15.22 3.03 10.34
C GLY A 99 14.10 3.09 9.32
N VAL A 100 13.25 4.09 9.38
CA VAL A 100 12.04 4.17 8.61
C VAL A 100 12.18 5.22 7.51
N THR A 101 11.84 4.84 6.28
CA THR A 101 11.76 5.78 5.16
C THR A 101 10.30 6.05 4.85
N ARG A 102 9.94 7.33 4.76
CA ARG A 102 8.56 7.73 4.50
C ARG A 102 8.41 8.17 3.06
N PHE A 103 7.30 7.79 2.46
CA PHE A 103 6.92 8.24 1.11
C PHE A 103 5.57 8.92 1.21
N ASN A 104 5.54 10.20 0.86
CA ASN A 104 4.33 10.99 0.88
C ASN A 104 4.48 12.11 -0.12
N SER A 105 3.52 13.02 -0.17
CA SER A 105 3.56 14.12 -1.13
C SER A 105 4.07 15.42 -0.53
N GLY A 106 4.64 15.38 0.67
CA GLY A 106 5.08 16.58 1.33
C GLY A 106 6.39 17.12 0.78
N SER A 107 6.72 18.33 1.16
CA SER A 107 8.00 18.96 0.88
C SER A 107 8.32 19.16 -0.59
N GLY A 108 7.32 19.21 -1.44
CA GLY A 108 7.55 19.43 -2.86
C GLY A 108 8.24 18.27 -3.56
N ARG A 109 8.35 17.13 -2.92
CA ARG A 109 8.98 15.95 -3.51
C ARG A 109 7.94 15.05 -4.12
N VAL A 110 8.35 14.32 -5.15
CA VAL A 110 7.52 13.31 -5.78
C VAL A 110 8.18 11.98 -5.50
N SER A 111 7.44 11.07 -4.88
CA SER A 111 7.94 9.75 -4.54
C SER A 111 7.02 8.71 -5.13
N TYR A 112 7.60 7.61 -5.59
CA TYR A 112 6.85 6.51 -6.16
C TYR A 112 7.09 5.25 -5.34
N VAL A 113 6.05 4.47 -5.17
CA VAL A 113 6.07 3.26 -4.37
C VAL A 113 5.57 2.10 -5.22
N PRO A 114 6.27 0.97 -5.25
CA PRO A 114 5.78 -0.17 -6.02
C PRO A 114 4.59 -0.81 -5.35
N VAL A 115 3.62 -1.20 -6.16
CA VAL A 115 2.43 -1.89 -5.70
C VAL A 115 2.21 -3.11 -6.57
N PRO A 116 2.17 -4.32 -6.02
CA PRO A 116 1.91 -5.51 -6.83
C PRO A 116 0.42 -5.74 -7.02
N ALA A 117 0.10 -6.44 -8.08
CA ALA A 117 -1.27 -6.91 -8.29
C ALA A 117 -1.62 -7.93 -7.23
N LEU A 118 -2.92 -8.16 -7.05
CA LEU A 118 -3.39 -9.11 -6.06
C LEU A 118 -3.19 -10.55 -6.47
N SER A 119 -2.97 -10.81 -7.75
CA SER A 119 -2.79 -12.17 -8.24
C SER A 119 -1.83 -12.17 -9.42
N GLY A 120 -1.40 -13.35 -9.80
CA GLY A 120 -0.48 -13.51 -10.90
C GLY A 120 0.97 -13.32 -10.49
N GLU A 121 1.81 -13.16 -11.48
CA GLU A 121 3.25 -13.01 -11.25
C GLU A 121 3.57 -11.58 -10.87
N THR A 122 4.10 -11.38 -9.68
CA THR A 122 4.42 -10.05 -9.17
C THR A 122 5.88 -9.92 -8.73
N TRP A 123 6.67 -10.99 -8.93
CA TRP A 123 8.06 -10.98 -8.52
C TRP A 123 8.73 -9.66 -8.94
N PRO A 124 9.49 -9.01 -8.09
CA PRO A 124 10.02 -9.49 -6.80
C PRO A 124 9.16 -9.09 -5.59
N LEU A 125 7.93 -8.69 -5.80
CA LEU A 125 7.07 -8.19 -4.73
C LEU A 125 6.02 -9.21 -4.37
N PHE A 126 5.76 -9.35 -3.08
CA PHE A 126 4.76 -10.29 -2.58
C PHE A 126 3.97 -9.64 -1.46
N TRP A 127 2.67 -9.87 -1.44
CA TRP A 127 1.85 -9.40 -0.33
C TRP A 127 2.16 -10.21 0.92
N TYR A 128 2.62 -9.56 1.94
CA TYR A 128 2.69 -10.13 3.28
C TYR A 128 1.26 -10.16 3.84
N CYS A 129 0.55 -9.08 3.64
CA CYS A 129 -0.86 -8.98 3.97
C CYS A 129 -1.53 -8.14 2.89
N PRO A 130 -2.41 -8.74 2.08
CA PRO A 130 -3.07 -7.97 1.02
C PRO A 130 -4.15 -7.08 1.60
N PRO A 131 -4.57 -6.05 0.85
CA PRO A 131 -5.66 -5.21 1.32
C PRO A 131 -6.97 -6.01 1.35
N VAL A 132 -7.71 -5.87 2.44
CA VAL A 132 -8.96 -6.59 2.59
C VAL A 132 -10.07 -5.87 1.85
N ASP A 133 -10.08 -4.55 1.94
CA ASP A 133 -11.01 -3.74 1.18
C ASP A 133 -10.33 -2.41 0.86
N SER A 134 -11.00 -1.60 0.06
CA SER A 134 -10.37 -0.45 -0.55
C SER A 134 -9.97 0.66 0.40
N GLY A 135 -10.60 0.73 1.53
CA GLY A 135 -10.33 1.83 2.45
C GLY A 135 -9.49 1.47 3.64
N ARG A 136 -9.04 0.23 3.72
CA ARG A 136 -8.29 -0.21 4.89
C ARG A 136 -6.81 -0.16 4.63
N PHE A 137 -6.14 0.62 5.45
CA PHE A 137 -4.70 0.78 5.40
C PHE A 137 -4.11 0.43 6.75
N VAL A 138 -2.79 0.38 6.82
CA VAL A 138 -2.09 0.18 8.09
C VAL A 138 -2.36 1.38 8.99
N HIS A 139 -2.60 1.14 10.26
CA HIS A 139 -2.89 2.20 11.21
C HIS A 139 -1.60 2.96 11.54
N PRO A 140 -1.55 4.25 11.26
CA PRO A 140 -0.28 5.00 11.38
C PRO A 140 0.28 5.05 12.80
N ALA A 141 -0.55 5.25 13.79
CA ALA A 141 -0.07 5.36 15.16
C ALA A 141 0.46 4.03 15.67
N ILE A 142 -0.22 2.94 15.32
CA ILE A 142 0.24 1.62 15.74
C ILE A 142 1.58 1.31 15.09
N LEU A 143 1.69 1.58 13.80
CA LEU A 143 2.94 1.33 13.08
C LEU A 143 4.07 2.18 13.63
N ARG A 144 3.81 3.45 13.88
CA ARG A 144 4.84 4.34 14.40
C ARG A 144 5.34 3.87 15.75
N ASN A 145 4.44 3.47 16.62
CA ASN A 145 4.82 2.99 17.93
C ASN A 145 5.57 1.66 17.86
N ALA A 146 5.15 0.77 16.99
CA ALA A 146 5.83 -0.50 16.80
C ALA A 146 7.24 -0.30 16.25
N ALA A 147 7.39 0.62 15.31
CA ALA A 147 8.70 0.93 14.74
C ALA A 147 9.61 1.53 15.80
N ALA A 148 9.09 2.41 16.63
CA ALA A 148 9.88 2.99 17.70
C ALA A 148 10.36 1.92 18.68
N ALA A 149 9.50 0.98 19.00
CA ALA A 149 9.88 -0.12 19.89
C ALA A 149 10.93 -1.02 19.24
N LEU A 150 10.77 -1.31 17.97
CA LEU A 150 11.69 -2.18 17.26
C LEU A 150 13.09 -1.57 17.18
N PHE A 151 13.17 -0.31 16.86
CA PHE A 151 14.47 0.35 16.71
C PHE A 151 15.01 0.88 18.02
N GLY A 152 14.31 0.64 19.12
CA GLY A 152 14.77 1.10 20.43
C GLY A 152 14.82 2.59 20.54
N HIS A 153 14.06 3.30 19.74
CA HIS A 153 14.12 4.76 19.70
C HIS A 153 13.10 5.33 20.68
N PRO A 154 13.55 6.08 21.67
CA PRO A 154 12.62 6.65 22.64
C PRO A 154 11.88 7.81 22.02
N MET A 155 10.64 7.58 21.66
CA MET A 155 9.84 8.55 20.97
C MET A 155 9.26 9.61 21.87
N SER A 156 9.33 9.41 23.11
CA SER A 156 8.61 10.24 24.04
C SER A 156 9.31 11.54 24.37
N PHE A 157 10.38 11.81 23.81
CA PHE A 157 11.10 12.99 24.24
C PHE A 157 11.19 14.06 23.22
#